data_92824fecee4d59599ae9207191b471ac
#
_entry.id   92824fecee4d59599ae9207191b471ac
#
_cell.length_a   1.000
_cell.length_b   1.000
_cell.length_c   1.000
_cell.angle_alpha   90.00
_cell.angle_beta   90.00
_cell.angle_gamma   90.00
#
_symmetry.space_group_name_H-M   'P 1'
#
loop_
_entity.id
_entity.type
_entity.pdbx_description
1 polymer ?
#
loop_
_entity_poly.entity_id
_entity_poly.type
_entity_poly.pdbx_seq_one_letter_code
_entity_poly.pdbx_strand_id
1 'polypeptide(L)'
;MANIKSALKRIDITKKQTLKNKSRKSEIKTYIKKFDLALAEKNLETANELLRTIDKRLKQATEHSVFHKNATSRKVSKLSKRLHDASTQA
;
A
#
# COMPACT_ATOMS: atom_id res chain seq x y z
N MET A 1 -23.94 -26.32 20.38
CA MET A 1 -24.69 -25.06 20.28
C MET A 1 -23.78 -23.83 20.51
N ALA A 2 -22.85 -23.91 21.45
CA ALA A 2 -21.84 -22.85 21.65
C ALA A 2 -20.98 -22.58 20.41
N ASN A 3 -20.75 -23.60 19.59
CA ASN A 3 -19.93 -23.51 18.37
C ASN A 3 -20.56 -22.64 17.27
N ILE A 4 -21.90 -22.53 17.23
CA ILE A 4 -22.58 -21.72 16.22
C ILE A 4 -22.34 -20.23 16.47
N LYS A 5 -22.47 -19.78 17.71
CA LYS A 5 -22.21 -18.38 18.08
C LYS A 5 -20.76 -17.99 17.83
N SER A 6 -19.80 -18.86 18.15
CA SER A 6 -18.38 -18.64 17.88
C SER A 6 -18.09 -18.55 16.38
N ALA A 7 -18.74 -19.42 15.57
CA ALA A 7 -18.58 -19.40 14.12
C ALA A 7 -19.12 -18.12 13.51
N LEU A 8 -20.30 -17.64 13.95
CA LEU A 8 -20.89 -16.39 13.49
C LEU A 8 -19.99 -15.19 13.84
N LYS A 9 -19.46 -15.17 15.05
CA LYS A 9 -18.56 -14.12 15.49
C LYS A 9 -17.27 -14.09 14.65
N ARG A 10 -16.70 -15.25 14.32
CA ARG A 10 -15.54 -15.36 13.43
C ARG A 10 -15.83 -14.83 12.04
N ILE A 11 -17.01 -15.13 11.49
CA ILE A 11 -17.44 -14.64 10.18
C ILE A 11 -17.49 -13.11 10.19
N ASP A 12 -18.06 -12.50 11.22
CA ASP A 12 -18.13 -11.03 11.35
C ASP A 12 -16.73 -10.41 11.42
N ILE A 13 -15.83 -10.98 12.21
CA ILE A 13 -14.44 -10.51 12.32
C ILE A 13 -13.73 -10.61 10.97
N THR A 14 -13.91 -11.73 10.27
CA THR A 14 -13.33 -11.96 8.94
C THR A 14 -13.84 -10.94 7.92
N LYS A 15 -15.14 -10.66 7.91
CA LYS A 15 -15.73 -9.64 7.03
C LYS A 15 -15.13 -8.25 7.30
N LYS A 16 -15.02 -7.86 8.57
CA LYS A 16 -14.43 -6.57 8.95
C LYS A 16 -12.98 -6.47 8.51
N GLN A 17 -12.19 -7.51 8.69
CA GLN A 17 -10.80 -7.57 8.25
C GLN A 17 -10.68 -7.50 6.74
N THR A 18 -11.54 -8.19 6.01
CA THR A 18 -11.57 -8.16 4.54
C THR A 18 -11.84 -6.77 4.02
N LEU A 19 -12.81 -6.06 4.61
CA LEU A 19 -13.12 -4.68 4.25
C LEU A 19 -11.94 -3.74 4.52
N LYS A 20 -11.31 -3.87 5.68
CA LYS A 20 -10.12 -3.07 6.02
C LYS A 20 -8.96 -3.34 5.05
N ASN A 21 -8.72 -4.60 4.71
CA ASN A 21 -7.66 -4.99 3.79
C ASN A 21 -7.91 -4.45 2.38
N LYS A 22 -9.16 -4.50 1.92
CA LYS A 22 -9.58 -3.94 0.64
C LYS A 22 -9.36 -2.43 0.61
N SER A 23 -9.73 -1.74 1.70
CA SER A 23 -9.51 -0.30 1.86
C SER A 23 -8.03 0.06 1.82
N ARG A 24 -7.18 -0.70 2.51
CA ARG A 24 -5.72 -0.51 2.50
C ARG A 24 -5.13 -0.67 1.10
N LYS A 25 -5.54 -1.70 0.36
CA LYS A 25 -5.10 -1.91 -1.02
C LYS A 25 -5.51 -0.76 -1.93
N SER A 26 -6.75 -0.30 -1.82
CA SER A 26 -7.27 0.82 -2.61
C SER A 26 -6.52 2.12 -2.30
N GLU A 27 -6.26 2.39 -1.04
CA GLU A 27 -5.49 3.56 -0.60
C GLU A 27 -4.09 3.56 -1.19
N ILE A 28 -3.39 2.44 -1.12
CA ILE A 28 -2.05 2.29 -1.68
C ILE A 28 -2.05 2.51 -3.19
N LYS A 29 -3.01 1.93 -3.91
CA LYS A 29 -3.16 2.15 -5.36
C LYS A 29 -3.39 3.62 -5.70
N THR A 30 -4.18 4.31 -4.90
CA THR A 30 -4.44 5.74 -5.07
C THR A 30 -3.16 6.56 -4.90
N TYR A 31 -2.37 6.26 -3.88
CA TYR A 31 -1.08 6.93 -3.67
C TYR A 31 -0.09 6.65 -4.79
N ILE A 32 -0.05 5.43 -5.32
CA ILE A 32 0.81 5.08 -6.45
C ILE A 32 0.41 5.86 -7.70
N LYS A 33 -0.89 6.01 -7.98
CA LYS A 33 -1.36 6.85 -9.08
C LYS A 33 -0.94 8.30 -8.93
N LYS A 34 -1.06 8.85 -7.73
CA LYS A 34 -0.60 10.22 -7.43
C LYS A 34 0.91 10.36 -7.62
N PHE A 35 1.68 9.35 -7.22
CA PHE A 35 3.12 9.31 -7.42
C PHE A 35 3.47 9.32 -8.91
N ASP A 36 2.81 8.51 -9.72
CA ASP A 36 3.02 8.47 -11.17
C ASP A 36 2.69 9.82 -11.82
N LEU A 37 1.61 10.47 -11.40
CA LEU A 37 1.24 11.81 -11.87
C LEU A 37 2.30 12.84 -11.51
N ALA A 38 2.81 12.81 -10.27
CA ALA A 38 3.85 13.72 -9.83
C ALA A 38 5.13 13.54 -10.65
N LEU A 39 5.50 12.30 -10.99
CA LEU A 39 6.64 12.02 -11.86
C LEU A 39 6.41 12.54 -13.28
N ALA A 40 5.20 12.37 -13.82
CA ALA A 40 4.85 12.87 -15.15
C ALA A 40 4.92 14.39 -15.22
N GLU A 41 4.56 15.08 -14.14
CA GLU A 41 4.63 16.52 -14.01
C GLU A 41 6.02 17.02 -13.62
N LYS A 42 6.97 16.12 -13.42
CA LYS A 42 8.33 16.41 -12.95
C LYS A 42 8.36 17.08 -11.58
N ASN A 43 7.35 16.87 -10.76
CA ASN A 43 7.27 17.37 -9.39
C ASN A 43 7.96 16.39 -8.44
N LEU A 44 9.28 16.44 -8.38
CA LEU A 44 10.08 15.47 -7.64
C LEU A 44 9.90 15.58 -6.13
N GLU A 45 9.65 16.76 -5.59
CA GLU A 45 9.37 16.94 -4.16
C GLU A 45 8.13 16.21 -3.74
N THR A 46 7.03 16.42 -4.47
CA THR A 46 5.75 15.73 -4.21
C THR A 46 5.90 14.22 -4.39
N ALA A 47 6.61 13.80 -5.44
CA ALA A 47 6.87 12.38 -5.67
C ALA A 47 7.65 11.75 -4.51
N ASN A 48 8.65 12.44 -3.97
CA ASN A 48 9.43 11.97 -2.84
C ASN A 48 8.58 11.83 -1.57
N GLU A 49 7.75 12.82 -1.28
CA GLU A 49 6.80 12.77 -0.15
C GLU A 49 5.80 11.63 -0.30
N LEU A 50 5.25 11.45 -1.50
CA LEU A 50 4.33 10.36 -1.80
C LEU A 50 5.00 9.00 -1.64
N LEU A 51 6.25 8.88 -2.07
CA LEU A 51 7.01 7.63 -1.90
C LEU A 51 7.19 7.28 -0.42
N ARG A 52 7.49 8.25 0.42
CA ARG A 52 7.59 8.04 1.88
C ARG A 52 6.25 7.56 2.46
N THR A 53 5.16 8.18 2.04
CA THR A 53 3.81 7.80 2.48
C THR A 53 3.47 6.37 2.01
N ILE A 54 3.77 6.06 0.75
CA ILE A 54 3.56 4.72 0.18
C ILE A 54 4.36 3.66 0.96
N ASP A 55 5.63 3.94 1.24
CA ASP A 55 6.48 3.02 2.01
C ASP A 55 5.90 2.75 3.39
N LYS A 56 5.48 3.79 4.09
CA LYS A 56 4.84 3.67 5.40
C LYS A 56 3.56 2.82 5.34
N ARG A 57 2.69 3.09 4.34
CA ARG A 57 1.44 2.35 4.18
C ARG A 57 1.67 0.90 3.79
N LEU A 58 2.68 0.63 2.95
CA LEU A 58 3.05 -0.73 2.57
C LEU A 58 3.60 -1.52 3.76
N LYS A 59 4.40 -0.88 4.62
CA LYS A 59 4.89 -1.52 5.86
C LYS A 59 3.75 -1.86 6.79
N GLN A 60 2.80 -0.96 6.99
CA GLN A 60 1.60 -1.22 7.79
C GLN A 60 0.77 -2.36 7.21
N ALA A 61 0.58 -2.39 5.90
CA ALA A 61 -0.15 -3.46 5.22
C ALA A 61 0.55 -4.80 5.38
N THR A 62 1.88 -4.83 5.37
CA THR A 62 2.67 -6.05 5.60
C THR A 62 2.46 -6.56 7.04
N GLU A 63 2.45 -5.67 8.03
CA GLU A 63 2.18 -6.03 9.42
C GLU A 63 0.80 -6.67 9.59
N HIS A 64 -0.18 -6.23 8.80
CA HIS A 64 -1.53 -6.80 8.81
C HIS A 64 -1.72 -7.95 7.82
N SER A 65 -0.64 -8.49 7.29
CA SER A 65 -0.64 -9.62 6.35
C SER A 65 -1.41 -9.37 5.05
N VAL A 66 -1.59 -8.11 4.65
CA VAL A 66 -2.23 -7.75 3.38
C VAL A 66 -1.29 -8.03 2.21
N PHE A 67 -0.01 -7.76 2.39
CA PHE A 67 1.04 -8.04 1.42
C PHE A 67 2.17 -8.83 2.07
N HIS A 68 2.79 -9.69 1.29
CA HIS A 68 3.99 -10.38 1.71
C HIS A 68 5.18 -9.40 1.75
N LYS A 69 6.09 -9.59 2.71
CA LYS A 69 7.28 -8.76 2.89
C LYS A 69 8.10 -8.59 1.60
N ASN A 70 8.30 -9.67 0.86
CA ASN A 70 9.07 -9.62 -0.38
C ASN A 70 8.37 -8.81 -1.47
N ALA A 71 7.03 -8.93 -1.59
CA ALA A 71 6.25 -8.15 -2.53
C ALA A 71 6.31 -6.65 -2.20
N THR A 72 6.23 -6.30 -0.91
CA THR A 72 6.35 -4.93 -0.43
C THR A 72 7.71 -4.33 -0.79
N SER A 73 8.78 -5.05 -0.51
CA SER A 73 10.15 -4.61 -0.83
C SER A 73 10.34 -4.37 -2.32
N ARG A 74 9.80 -5.24 -3.17
CA ARG A 74 9.86 -5.10 -4.63
C ARG A 74 9.11 -3.87 -5.11
N LYS A 75 7.92 -3.59 -4.56
CA LYS A 75 7.13 -2.42 -4.93
C LYS A 75 7.86 -1.12 -4.56
N VAL A 76 8.37 -1.02 -3.35
CA VAL A 76 9.12 0.15 -2.89
C VAL A 76 10.38 0.34 -3.74
N SER A 77 11.09 -0.73 -4.03
CA SER A 77 12.31 -0.70 -4.85
C SER A 77 12.02 -0.17 -6.26
N LYS A 78 10.95 -0.63 -6.90
CA LYS A 78 10.54 -0.16 -8.24
C LYS A 78 10.19 1.33 -8.23
N LEU A 79 9.44 1.77 -7.23
CA LEU A 79 9.04 3.17 -7.12
C LEU A 79 10.25 4.07 -6.84
N SER A 80 11.16 3.64 -5.98
CA SER A 80 12.40 4.36 -5.70
C SER A 80 13.26 4.51 -6.95
N LYS A 81 13.36 3.46 -7.76
CA LYS A 81 14.11 3.48 -9.01
C LYS A 81 13.49 4.47 -10.00
N ARG A 82 12.17 4.48 -10.13
CA ARG A 82 11.48 5.45 -11.00
C ARG A 82 11.77 6.88 -10.58
N LEU A 83 11.72 7.16 -9.28
CA LEU A 83 12.03 8.48 -8.76
C LEU A 83 13.47 8.88 -9.03
N HIS A 84 14.41 7.96 -8.80
CA HIS A 84 15.83 8.19 -9.06
C HIS A 84 16.08 8.47 -10.54
N ASP A 85 15.53 7.66 -11.44
CA ASP A 85 15.67 7.83 -12.88
C ASP A 85 15.08 9.17 -13.33
N ALA A 86 13.93 9.57 -12.80
CA ALA A 86 13.32 10.86 -13.10
C ALA A 86 14.19 12.03 -12.62
N SER A 87 14.83 11.91 -11.45
CA SER A 87 15.72 12.95 -10.93
C SER A 87 17.02 13.07 -11.71
N THR A 88 17.53 11.96 -12.25
CA THR A 88 18.76 11.98 -13.07
C THR A 88 18.51 12.45 -14.50
N GLN A 89 17.29 12.31 -15.02
CA GLN A 89 16.90 12.79 -16.35
C GLN A 89 16.49 14.27 -16.36
N ALA A 90 16.30 14.85 -15.20
CA ALA A 90 16.00 16.27 -15.08
C ALA A 90 17.27 17.08 -15.21
#